data_43ccf2cece5c1f459fce330ac907546c
#
_entry.id   43ccf2cece5c1f459fce330ac907546c
#
_cell.length_a   1.000
_cell.length_b   1.000
_cell.length_c   1.000
_cell.angle_alpha   90.00
_cell.angle_beta   90.00
_cell.angle_gamma   90.00
#
_symmetry.space_group_name_H-M   'P 1'
#
loop_
_entity.id
_entity.type
_entity.pdbx_description
1 polymer ?
#
loop_
_entity_poly.entity_id
_entity_poly.type
_entity_poly.pdbx_seq_one_letter_code
_entity_poly.pdbx_strand_id
1 'polypeptide(L)'
;MTDKQAIESLVATYAESINKADTDIASTIWDTTGDVVFIHPRGTEYGWEAIKANFYGKTMGDMFTKRELKPRDLSVAVFGDMAVVVFMWEFHATCRADGAPLVTEGRETQVMRKTGGKWRIAHVHYSNMPVTGDKQGF
;
A
#
# COMPACT_ATOMS: atom_id res chain seq x y z
N MET A 1 15.92 -13.05 -11.63
CA MET A 1 15.40 -12.35 -10.44
C MET A 1 14.78 -13.40 -9.50
N THR A 2 15.18 -13.38 -8.24
CA THR A 2 14.56 -14.27 -7.23
C THR A 2 13.16 -13.76 -6.89
N ASP A 3 12.35 -14.62 -6.25
CA ASP A 3 11.03 -14.21 -5.76
C ASP A 3 11.15 -13.00 -4.81
N LYS A 4 12.12 -13.04 -3.90
CA LYS A 4 12.37 -11.93 -2.98
C LYS A 4 12.67 -10.62 -3.72
N GLN A 5 13.53 -10.66 -4.75
CA GLN A 5 13.85 -9.48 -5.55
C GLN A 5 12.63 -8.97 -6.32
N ALA A 6 11.82 -9.88 -6.88
CA ALA A 6 10.59 -9.51 -7.57
C ALA A 6 9.59 -8.82 -6.63
N ILE A 7 9.46 -9.33 -5.40
CA ILE A 7 8.59 -8.75 -4.37
C ILE A 7 9.10 -7.40 -3.91
N GLU A 8 10.41 -7.25 -3.68
CA GLU A 8 11.00 -5.95 -3.33
C GLU A 8 10.76 -4.91 -4.44
N SER A 9 10.91 -5.32 -5.69
CA SER A 9 10.62 -4.48 -6.85
C SER A 9 9.13 -4.08 -6.92
N LEU A 10 8.24 -5.02 -6.58
CA LEU A 10 6.80 -4.76 -6.54
C LEU A 10 6.45 -3.71 -5.48
N VAL A 11 7.05 -3.77 -4.30
CA VAL A 11 6.85 -2.77 -3.25
C VAL A 11 7.32 -1.39 -3.72
N ALA A 12 8.44 -1.30 -4.45
CA ALA A 12 8.90 -0.05 -5.03
C ALA A 12 7.89 0.51 -6.05
N THR A 13 7.34 -0.34 -6.89
CA THR A 13 6.30 0.06 -7.85
C THR A 13 5.00 0.47 -7.14
N TYR A 14 4.66 -0.18 -6.05
CA TYR A 14 3.54 0.21 -5.21
C TYR A 14 3.71 1.64 -4.70
N ALA A 15 4.88 1.97 -4.15
CA ALA A 15 5.17 3.33 -3.70
C ALA A 15 5.06 4.33 -4.86
N GLU A 16 5.58 4.00 -6.03
CA GLU A 16 5.46 4.85 -7.22
C GLU A 16 4.00 5.10 -7.61
N SER A 17 3.17 4.05 -7.58
CA SER A 17 1.74 4.18 -7.91
C SER A 17 1.02 5.16 -6.98
N ILE A 18 1.38 5.18 -5.70
CA ILE A 18 0.84 6.11 -4.71
C ILE A 18 1.39 7.52 -4.96
N ASN A 19 2.70 7.66 -5.14
CA ASN A 19 3.34 8.95 -5.35
C ASN A 19 2.73 9.70 -6.53
N LYS A 20 2.40 8.98 -7.59
CA LYS A 20 1.79 9.52 -8.81
C LYS A 20 0.26 9.47 -8.79
N ALA A 21 -0.35 8.83 -7.80
CA ALA A 21 -1.77 8.51 -7.76
C ALA A 21 -2.23 7.88 -9.09
N ASP A 22 -1.41 6.98 -9.61
CA ASP A 22 -1.53 6.43 -10.97
C ASP A 22 -2.12 5.03 -10.93
N THR A 23 -3.38 4.90 -11.33
CA THR A 23 -4.09 3.62 -11.33
C THR A 23 -3.64 2.70 -12.46
N ASP A 24 -3.03 3.21 -13.51
CA ASP A 24 -2.46 2.37 -14.57
C ASP A 24 -1.22 1.63 -14.05
N ILE A 25 -0.35 2.32 -13.33
CA ILE A 25 0.78 1.68 -12.64
C ILE A 25 0.25 0.67 -11.62
N ALA A 26 -0.70 1.09 -10.79
CA ALA A 26 -1.28 0.24 -9.75
C ALA A 26 -1.90 -1.04 -10.31
N SER A 27 -2.57 -0.97 -11.45
CA SER A 27 -3.20 -2.14 -12.08
C SER A 27 -2.19 -3.23 -12.49
N THR A 28 -0.91 -2.89 -12.60
CA THR A 28 0.13 -3.87 -12.94
C THR A 28 0.60 -4.69 -11.74
N ILE A 29 0.34 -4.21 -10.51
CA ILE A 29 0.83 -4.83 -9.29
C ILE A 29 -0.27 -5.36 -8.36
N TRP A 30 -1.49 -4.83 -8.46
CA TRP A 30 -2.64 -5.34 -7.71
C TRP A 30 -3.29 -6.50 -8.44
N ASP A 31 -3.87 -7.44 -7.68
CA ASP A 31 -4.75 -8.46 -8.25
C ASP A 31 -6.08 -7.77 -8.60
N THR A 32 -6.29 -7.54 -9.89
CA THR A 32 -7.47 -6.83 -10.40
C THR A 32 -8.65 -7.75 -10.68
N THR A 33 -8.47 -9.06 -10.56
CA THR A 33 -9.46 -10.08 -10.92
C THR A 33 -9.93 -10.92 -9.74
N GLY A 34 -9.29 -10.82 -8.58
CA GLY A 34 -9.55 -11.63 -7.39
C GLY A 34 -10.26 -10.86 -6.29
N ASP A 35 -10.33 -11.49 -5.13
CA ASP A 35 -10.95 -10.95 -3.92
C ASP A 35 -9.95 -10.11 -3.13
N VAL A 36 -9.41 -9.07 -3.74
CA VAL A 36 -8.46 -8.18 -3.10
C VAL A 36 -9.16 -7.30 -2.06
N VAL A 37 -8.51 -7.12 -0.90
CA VAL A 37 -9.02 -6.28 0.19
C VAL A 37 -7.92 -5.34 0.66
N PHE A 38 -8.26 -4.09 0.87
CA PHE A 38 -7.36 -3.06 1.38
C PHE A 38 -7.94 -2.47 2.66
N ILE A 39 -7.30 -2.73 3.79
CA ILE A 39 -7.68 -2.16 5.09
C ILE A 39 -6.73 -1.00 5.39
N HIS A 40 -7.30 0.16 5.65
CA HIS A 40 -6.55 1.38 5.98
C HIS A 40 -7.27 2.16 7.09
N PRO A 41 -6.64 3.18 7.71
CA PRO A 41 -7.24 3.86 8.86
C PRO A 41 -8.59 4.52 8.60
N ARG A 42 -8.95 4.78 7.36
CA ARG A 42 -10.23 5.40 6.99
C ARG A 42 -11.32 4.39 6.64
N GLY A 43 -11.01 3.11 6.59
CA GLY A 43 -11.99 2.08 6.28
C GLY A 43 -11.40 0.88 5.53
N THR A 44 -12.27 0.12 4.90
CA THR A 44 -11.90 -1.08 4.15
C THR A 44 -12.46 -0.99 2.74
N GLU A 45 -11.59 -1.27 1.76
CA GLU A 45 -11.97 -1.33 0.35
C GLU A 45 -12.00 -2.79 -0.10
N TYR A 46 -13.13 -3.23 -0.64
CA TYR A 46 -13.33 -4.58 -1.16
C TYR A 46 -13.32 -4.55 -2.69
N GLY A 47 -12.35 -5.24 -3.28
CA GLY A 47 -12.20 -5.34 -4.72
C GLY A 47 -11.40 -4.20 -5.34
N TRP A 48 -10.89 -4.46 -6.54
CA TRP A 48 -10.03 -3.51 -7.25
C TRP A 48 -10.74 -2.19 -7.58
N GLU A 49 -12.00 -2.24 -8.02
CA GLU A 49 -12.72 -1.01 -8.41
C GLU A 49 -12.88 -0.06 -7.21
N ALA A 50 -13.15 -0.59 -6.01
CA ALA A 50 -13.23 0.22 -4.79
C ALA A 50 -11.86 0.80 -4.41
N ILE A 51 -10.80 0.01 -4.49
CA ILE A 51 -9.43 0.47 -4.23
C ILE A 51 -9.05 1.59 -5.19
N LYS A 52 -9.32 1.39 -6.47
CA LYS A 52 -9.03 2.38 -7.52
C LYS A 52 -9.76 3.70 -7.27
N ALA A 53 -11.07 3.64 -7.02
CA ALA A 53 -11.89 4.84 -6.86
C ALA A 53 -11.65 5.54 -5.52
N ASN A 54 -11.60 4.79 -4.42
CA ASN A 54 -11.61 5.36 -3.07
C ASN A 54 -10.20 5.62 -2.54
N PHE A 55 -9.27 4.70 -2.74
CA PHE A 55 -7.91 4.88 -2.24
C PHE A 55 -7.08 5.75 -3.19
N TYR A 56 -6.95 5.35 -4.44
CA TYR A 56 -6.15 6.12 -5.41
C TYR A 56 -6.83 7.42 -5.81
N GLY A 57 -8.13 7.39 -6.09
CA GLY A 57 -8.87 8.57 -6.52
C GLY A 57 -9.14 9.55 -5.38
N LYS A 58 -10.04 9.16 -4.47
CA LYS A 58 -10.53 10.08 -3.42
C LYS A 58 -9.50 10.38 -2.35
N THR A 59 -8.73 9.39 -1.88
CA THR A 59 -7.77 9.61 -0.82
C THR A 59 -6.46 10.18 -1.35
N MET A 60 -5.78 9.48 -2.23
CA MET A 60 -4.48 9.95 -2.71
C MET A 60 -4.58 11.10 -3.70
N GLY A 61 -5.44 10.98 -4.69
CA GLY A 61 -5.60 11.99 -5.73
C GLY A 61 -6.23 13.27 -5.26
N ASP A 62 -7.38 13.19 -4.59
CA ASP A 62 -8.16 14.38 -4.23
C ASP A 62 -7.65 15.09 -2.98
N MET A 63 -7.11 14.37 -2.00
CA MET A 63 -6.65 14.98 -0.74
C MET A 63 -5.29 15.66 -0.87
N PHE A 64 -4.43 15.21 -1.78
CA PHE A 64 -3.05 15.66 -1.87
C PHE A 64 -2.67 16.12 -3.27
N THR A 65 -1.89 17.19 -3.34
CA THR A 65 -1.27 17.65 -4.59
C THR A 65 0.10 17.02 -4.81
N LYS A 66 0.74 16.56 -3.73
CA LYS A 66 2.05 15.94 -3.76
C LYS A 66 2.08 14.80 -2.74
N ARG A 67 2.71 13.68 -3.09
CA ARG A 67 2.80 12.47 -2.28
C ARG A 67 4.19 11.86 -2.46
N GLU A 68 4.75 11.36 -1.35
CA GLU A 68 5.98 10.58 -1.37
C GLU A 68 5.89 9.51 -0.28
N LEU A 69 5.68 8.28 -0.68
CA LEU A 69 5.70 7.11 0.20
C LEU A 69 7.09 6.50 0.19
N LYS A 70 7.67 6.32 1.37
CA LYS A 70 9.01 5.78 1.56
C LYS A 70 8.95 4.47 2.38
N PRO A 71 8.82 3.31 1.73
CA PRO A 71 8.90 2.03 2.42
C PRO A 71 10.33 1.79 2.93
N ARG A 72 10.43 1.14 4.10
CA ARG A 72 11.73 0.74 4.69
C ARG A 72 11.56 -0.52 5.52
N ASP A 73 12.71 -1.17 5.80
CA ASP A 73 12.78 -2.34 6.68
C ASP A 73 11.89 -3.50 6.19
N LEU A 74 11.98 -3.84 4.90
CA LEU A 74 11.19 -4.90 4.32
C LEU A 74 11.57 -6.26 4.88
N SER A 75 10.56 -6.99 5.35
CA SER A 75 10.63 -8.40 5.71
C SER A 75 9.78 -9.18 4.70
N VAL A 76 10.39 -10.11 3.98
CA VAL A 76 9.73 -10.90 2.94
C VAL A 76 9.78 -12.38 3.32
N ALA A 77 8.61 -13.01 3.48
CA ALA A 77 8.50 -14.44 3.73
C ALA A 77 7.71 -15.08 2.59
N VAL A 78 8.34 -16.02 1.89
CA VAL A 78 7.74 -16.69 0.71
C VAL A 78 7.29 -18.09 1.10
N PHE A 79 6.04 -18.41 0.80
CA PHE A 79 5.40 -19.70 1.08
C PHE A 79 4.84 -20.25 -0.23
N GLY A 80 5.70 -20.84 -1.08
CA GLY A 80 5.28 -21.30 -2.41
C GLY A 80 4.84 -20.13 -3.29
N ASP A 81 3.59 -20.14 -3.72
CA ASP A 81 3.01 -19.07 -4.55
C ASP A 81 2.38 -17.93 -3.76
N MET A 82 2.60 -17.91 -2.44
CA MET A 82 2.14 -16.85 -1.55
C MET A 82 3.33 -16.22 -0.85
N ALA A 83 3.22 -14.95 -0.52
CA ALA A 83 4.22 -14.24 0.27
C ALA A 83 3.55 -13.28 1.24
N VAL A 84 4.18 -13.12 2.41
CA VAL A 84 3.80 -12.12 3.40
C VAL A 84 4.94 -11.12 3.49
N VAL A 85 4.61 -9.86 3.29
CA VAL A 85 5.58 -8.76 3.28
C VAL A 85 5.21 -7.77 4.36
N VAL A 86 6.16 -7.45 5.23
CA VAL A 86 5.95 -6.46 6.29
C VAL A 86 6.99 -5.37 6.12
N PHE A 87 6.57 -4.13 6.21
CA PHE A 87 7.49 -2.99 6.16
C PHE A 87 6.97 -1.81 6.96
N MET A 88 7.88 -0.92 7.30
CA MET A 88 7.58 0.40 7.86
C MET A 88 7.53 1.41 6.73
N TRP A 89 6.84 2.52 6.92
CA TRP A 89 6.79 3.58 5.91
C TRP A 89 6.71 4.95 6.55
N GLU A 90 7.22 5.93 5.81
CA GLU A 90 6.96 7.35 6.01
C GLU A 90 6.17 7.86 4.81
N PHE A 91 5.23 8.73 5.05
CA PHE A 91 4.44 9.36 4.01
C PHE A 91 4.53 10.88 4.14
N HIS A 92 5.06 11.53 3.13
CA HIS A 92 5.21 12.97 3.03
C HIS A 92 4.27 13.49 1.95
N ALA A 93 3.36 14.39 2.31
CA ALA A 93 2.36 14.88 1.39
C ALA A 93 2.13 16.38 1.55
N THR A 94 1.53 16.98 0.52
CA THR A 94 1.05 18.34 0.54
C THR A 94 -0.47 18.30 0.38
N CYS A 95 -1.20 18.86 1.36
CA CYS A 95 -2.67 18.85 1.34
C CYS A 95 -3.20 19.79 0.27
N ARG A 96 -4.17 19.32 -0.51
CA ARG A 96 -4.77 20.13 -1.58
C ARG A 96 -5.57 21.30 -1.03
N ALA A 97 -6.24 21.10 0.10
CA ALA A 97 -7.17 22.12 0.66
C ALA A 97 -6.46 23.42 1.06
N ASP A 98 -5.27 23.34 1.63
CA ASP A 98 -4.59 24.51 2.22
C ASP A 98 -3.08 24.59 1.90
N GLY A 99 -2.54 23.63 1.15
CA GLY A 99 -1.10 23.57 0.84
C GLY A 99 -0.23 23.19 2.03
N ALA A 100 -0.82 22.76 3.15
CA ALA A 100 -0.06 22.39 4.34
C ALA A 100 0.69 21.06 4.14
N PRO A 101 1.90 20.93 4.70
CA PRO A 101 2.62 19.66 4.69
C PRO A 101 1.98 18.67 5.67
N LEU A 102 1.97 17.40 5.30
CA LEU A 102 1.55 16.31 6.16
C LEU A 102 2.65 15.25 6.16
N VAL A 103 3.08 14.84 7.35
CA VAL A 103 4.03 13.74 7.52
C VAL A 103 3.42 12.72 8.47
N THR A 104 3.25 11.49 7.99
CA THR A 104 2.79 10.38 8.82
C THR A 104 3.76 9.23 8.71
N GLU A 105 3.70 8.31 9.68
CA GLU A 105 4.50 7.10 9.71
C GLU A 105 3.60 5.93 10.06
N GLY A 106 3.96 4.77 9.56
CA GLY A 106 3.19 3.58 9.85
C GLY A 106 3.91 2.29 9.53
N ARG A 107 3.12 1.24 9.60
CA ARG A 107 3.54 -0.13 9.33
C ARG A 107 2.48 -0.81 8.47
N GLU A 108 2.92 -1.75 7.67
CA GLU A 108 2.08 -2.35 6.65
C GLU A 108 2.39 -3.83 6.49
N THR A 109 1.33 -4.63 6.30
CA THR A 109 1.43 -6.02 5.87
C THR A 109 0.77 -6.15 4.52
N GLN A 110 1.47 -6.75 3.58
CA GLN A 110 0.92 -7.11 2.27
C GLN A 110 0.99 -8.62 2.09
N VAL A 111 -0.09 -9.21 1.60
CA VAL A 111 -0.11 -10.60 1.15
C VAL A 111 -0.08 -10.57 -0.37
N MET A 112 0.87 -11.27 -0.94
CA MET A 112 1.05 -11.34 -2.39
C MET A 112 0.86 -12.76 -2.87
N ARG A 113 0.37 -12.91 -4.09
CA ARG A 113 0.16 -14.20 -4.74
C ARG A 113 0.84 -14.20 -6.10
N LYS A 114 1.49 -15.32 -6.43
CA LYS A 114 2.13 -15.53 -7.72
C LYS A 114 1.17 -16.31 -8.62
N THR A 115 0.80 -15.71 -9.74
CA THR A 115 -0.10 -16.29 -10.72
C THR A 115 0.50 -16.08 -12.11
N GLY A 116 0.63 -17.14 -12.89
CA GLY A 116 1.23 -17.04 -14.21
C GLY A 116 2.65 -16.49 -14.19
N GLY A 117 3.42 -16.81 -13.17
CA GLY A 117 4.80 -16.35 -13.00
C GLY A 117 4.95 -14.91 -12.49
N LYS A 118 3.86 -14.24 -12.17
CA LYS A 118 3.89 -12.84 -11.70
C LYS A 118 3.32 -12.70 -10.30
N TRP A 119 4.02 -11.96 -9.45
CA TRP A 119 3.54 -11.57 -8.14
C TRP A 119 2.57 -10.40 -8.24
N ARG A 120 1.46 -10.47 -7.49
CA ARG A 120 0.48 -9.40 -7.37
C ARG A 120 0.01 -9.26 -5.94
N ILE A 121 -0.39 -8.06 -5.55
CA ILE A 121 -0.93 -7.79 -4.22
C ILE A 121 -2.34 -8.34 -4.14
N ALA A 122 -2.59 -9.23 -3.16
CA ALA A 122 -3.89 -9.81 -2.87
C ALA A 122 -4.56 -9.18 -1.65
N HIS A 123 -3.79 -8.62 -0.72
CA HIS A 123 -4.30 -8.02 0.50
C HIS A 123 -3.32 -6.99 1.04
N VAL A 124 -3.85 -5.88 1.53
CA VAL A 124 -3.05 -4.88 2.26
C VAL A 124 -3.79 -4.49 3.53
N HIS A 125 -3.04 -4.38 4.61
CA HIS A 125 -3.50 -3.77 5.85
C HIS A 125 -2.40 -2.88 6.38
N TYR A 126 -2.68 -1.59 6.55
CA TYR A 126 -1.71 -0.70 7.19
C TYR A 126 -2.33 0.11 8.32
N SER A 127 -1.48 0.50 9.24
CA SER A 127 -1.84 1.34 10.38
C SER A 127 -0.73 2.35 10.63
N ASN A 128 -1.03 3.35 11.45
CA ASN A 128 -0.02 4.26 11.95
C ASN A 128 0.90 3.54 12.95
N MET A 129 1.90 4.23 13.47
CA MET A 129 2.81 3.66 14.46
C MET A 129 2.06 3.28 15.75
N PRO A 130 2.63 2.41 16.59
CA PRO A 130 1.97 1.96 17.81
C PRO A 130 1.50 3.12 18.68
N VAL A 131 0.33 2.93 19.28
CA VAL A 131 -0.22 3.88 20.25
C VAL A 131 0.65 3.89 21.52
N THR A 132 0.60 5.01 22.26
CA THR A 132 1.42 5.21 23.46
C THR A 132 0.61 5.18 24.76
N GLY A 133 -0.71 5.21 24.70
CA GLY A 133 -1.58 5.19 25.89
C GLY A 133 -1.97 3.76 26.29
N ASP A 134 -2.06 3.51 27.59
CA ASP A 134 -2.32 2.17 28.15
C ASP A 134 -3.61 1.53 27.67
N LYS A 135 -4.61 2.32 27.32
CA LYS A 135 -5.94 1.82 26.92
C LYS A 135 -6.28 2.12 25.46
N GLN A 136 -5.30 2.52 24.68
CA GLN A 136 -5.46 2.74 23.25
C GLN A 136 -5.17 1.44 22.50
N GLY A 137 -5.78 1.27 21.34
CA GLY A 137 -5.53 0.12 20.48
C GLY A 137 -6.42 -1.09 20.72
N PHE A 138 -7.41 -0.96 21.60
CA PHE A 138 -8.35 -2.04 21.89
C PHE A 138 -9.78 -1.59 21.66
#